data_8a6e7d57786cf0a3574e32b9a4a65db7
#
_entry.id   8a6e7d57786cf0a3574e32b9a4a65db7
#
_cell.length_a   1.000
_cell.length_b   1.000
_cell.length_c   1.000
_cell.angle_alpha   90.00
_cell.angle_beta   90.00
_cell.angle_gamma   90.00
#
_symmetry.space_group_name_H-M   'P 1'
#
loop_
_entity.id
_entity.type
_entity.pdbx_description
1 polymer ?
#
loop_
_entity_poly.entity_id
_entity_poly.type
_entity_poly.pdbx_seq_one_letter_code
_entity_poly.pdbx_strand_id
1 'polypeptide(L)'
;MSYPTYPYRGTEEKCRTVGLTFPPQHQSRQPGMEYLMDPLPIAENPAVKGSGKLKGKTALITGGDSGIGRAVAYAFAKEGANIAISYLDEERDACETQRHIEALGARCILLPADLRERRNAKRIVKETVELFGEINVLVNNHGVQFVRESILDITQDQLTDTFETNVYGFFYVIQEALPFIPEGGAIINTTSITAYQGDDRLIDYSATKGAIVSLTRSLAKSLVSRKIRVNAVAPGPVWTPLQPASFPADALETFGSFTSETPMGRA
;
A
#
# COMPACT_ATOMS: atom_id res chain seq x y z
N MET A 1 -17.87 -6.32 18.15
CA MET A 1 -16.94 -5.17 18.03
C MET A 1 -17.40 -4.32 16.85
N SER A 2 -17.69 -3.05 17.07
CA SER A 2 -18.03 -2.14 15.97
C SER A 2 -16.74 -1.61 15.36
N TYR A 3 -16.62 -1.67 14.03
CA TYR A 3 -15.54 -0.98 13.34
C TYR A 3 -15.76 0.53 13.37
N PRO A 4 -14.69 1.34 13.38
CA PRO A 4 -14.80 2.77 13.14
C PRO A 4 -15.52 3.04 11.82
N THR A 5 -16.34 4.08 11.77
CA THR A 5 -17.05 4.49 10.56
C THR A 5 -16.68 5.93 10.21
N TYR A 6 -16.66 6.23 8.90
CA TYR A 6 -16.40 7.58 8.43
C TYR A 6 -17.59 8.51 8.64
N PRO A 7 -17.36 9.80 8.89
CA PRO A 7 -18.41 10.82 8.89
C PRO A 7 -18.81 11.19 7.45
N TYR A 8 -19.44 10.25 6.74
CA TYR A 8 -19.84 10.45 5.35
C TYR A 8 -20.94 11.52 5.19
N ARG A 9 -21.04 12.07 3.97
CA ARG A 9 -22.21 12.84 3.55
C ARG A 9 -23.36 11.90 3.23
N GLY A 10 -24.42 12.02 4.00
CA GLY A 10 -25.57 11.15 3.88
C GLY A 10 -25.33 9.75 4.44
N THR A 11 -26.43 9.09 4.74
CA THR A 11 -26.45 7.76 5.34
C THR A 11 -27.59 6.96 4.74
N GLU A 12 -27.37 5.65 4.61
CA GLU A 12 -28.43 4.70 4.28
C GLU A 12 -28.61 3.76 5.47
N GLU A 13 -29.87 3.56 5.89
CA GLU A 13 -30.20 2.64 6.94
C GLU A 13 -30.43 1.23 6.35
N LYS A 14 -29.46 0.32 6.63
CA LYS A 14 -29.60 -1.12 6.37
C LYS A 14 -29.68 -1.82 7.71
N CYS A 15 -28.90 -2.75 8.07
CA CYS A 15 -28.83 -3.26 9.46
C CYS A 15 -28.11 -2.30 10.40
N ARG A 16 -27.48 -1.26 9.86
CA ARG A 16 -26.78 -0.15 10.55
C ARG A 16 -26.67 1.04 9.60
N THR A 17 -26.55 2.23 10.14
CA THR A 17 -26.21 3.42 9.36
C THR A 17 -24.78 3.32 8.87
N VAL A 18 -24.53 3.41 7.58
CA VAL A 18 -23.22 3.50 6.96
C VAL A 18 -23.18 4.71 6.05
N GLY A 19 -22.06 5.42 6.06
CA GLY A 19 -21.83 6.52 5.12
C GLY A 19 -21.61 5.98 3.70
N LEU A 20 -22.06 6.72 2.71
CA LEU A 20 -22.06 6.27 1.31
C LEU A 20 -21.06 7.00 0.42
N THR A 21 -20.61 8.18 0.81
CA THR A 21 -19.79 9.05 -0.05
C THR A 21 -18.68 9.76 0.72
N PHE A 22 -17.68 10.23 -0.02
CA PHE A 22 -16.64 11.11 0.50
C PHE A 22 -16.85 12.55 -0.02
N PRO A 23 -16.37 13.59 0.69
CA PRO A 23 -16.34 14.95 0.18
C PRO A 23 -15.48 15.04 -1.09
N PRO A 24 -15.88 15.88 -2.08
CA PRO A 24 -15.06 16.12 -3.25
C PRO A 24 -13.74 16.76 -2.85
N GLN A 25 -12.63 16.18 -3.25
CA GLN A 25 -11.28 16.65 -2.97
C GLN A 25 -10.31 16.14 -4.01
N HIS A 26 -9.21 16.87 -4.25
CA HIS A 26 -8.18 16.49 -5.20
C HIS A 26 -6.82 17.01 -4.75
N GLN A 27 -5.77 16.25 -5.04
CA GLN A 27 -4.38 16.63 -4.84
C GLN A 27 -3.65 16.57 -6.19
N SER A 28 -3.00 17.66 -6.58
CA SER A 28 -2.35 17.80 -7.89
C SER A 28 -0.99 17.11 -8.00
N ARG A 29 -0.67 16.22 -7.07
CA ARG A 29 0.62 15.50 -6.99
C ARG A 29 0.45 14.02 -6.69
N GLN A 30 1.43 13.22 -7.07
CA GLN A 30 1.63 11.87 -6.56
C GLN A 30 3.08 11.71 -6.05
N PRO A 31 3.24 10.96 -4.94
CA PRO A 31 2.19 10.41 -4.09
C PRO A 31 1.32 11.48 -3.43
N GLY A 32 0.09 11.10 -3.05
CA GLY A 32 -0.80 11.96 -2.28
C GLY A 32 -0.42 12.02 -0.81
N MET A 33 -0.76 13.14 -0.16
CA MET A 33 -0.52 13.37 1.27
C MET A 33 -1.76 12.98 2.08
N GLU A 34 -1.62 12.02 3.00
CA GLU A 34 -2.75 11.57 3.82
C GLU A 34 -3.26 12.65 4.76
N TYR A 35 -2.35 13.44 5.34
CA TYR A 35 -2.72 14.51 6.27
C TYR A 35 -3.59 15.63 5.66
N LEU A 36 -3.72 15.67 4.32
CA LEU A 36 -4.59 16.61 3.60
C LEU A 36 -5.98 16.05 3.31
N MET A 37 -6.22 14.77 3.58
CA MET A 37 -7.51 14.13 3.29
C MET A 37 -8.59 14.52 4.30
N ASP A 38 -9.82 14.62 3.84
CA ASP A 38 -11.02 14.79 4.66
C ASP A 38 -12.12 13.81 4.18
N PRO A 39 -12.54 12.85 5.03
CA PRO A 39 -11.93 12.44 6.31
C PRO A 39 -10.59 11.73 6.12
N LEU A 40 -9.79 11.72 7.18
CA LEU A 40 -8.57 10.89 7.20
C LEU A 40 -8.91 9.40 7.09
N PRO A 41 -8.06 8.60 6.42
CA PRO A 41 -8.20 7.14 6.42
C PRO A 41 -8.19 6.54 7.83
N ILE A 42 -9.01 5.50 8.02
CA ILE A 42 -9.01 4.72 9.27
C ILE A 42 -7.99 3.59 9.12
N ALA A 43 -6.76 3.82 9.55
CA ALA A 43 -5.68 2.86 9.42
C ALA A 43 -5.68 1.74 10.46
N GLU A 44 -6.49 1.87 11.53
CA GLU A 44 -6.42 0.97 12.67
C GLU A 44 -7.79 0.75 13.33
N ASN A 45 -8.02 -0.46 13.81
CA ASN A 45 -9.05 -0.72 14.81
C ASN A 45 -8.36 -0.89 16.19
N PRO A 46 -8.51 0.07 17.13
CA PRO A 46 -7.84 0.01 18.42
C PRO A 46 -8.34 -1.13 19.33
N ALA A 47 -9.51 -1.70 19.04
CA ALA A 47 -10.03 -2.85 19.78
C ALA A 47 -9.33 -4.18 19.42
N VAL A 48 -8.62 -4.23 18.30
CA VAL A 48 -7.84 -5.40 17.88
C VAL A 48 -6.49 -5.38 18.58
N LYS A 49 -6.23 -6.39 19.39
CA LYS A 49 -4.94 -6.60 20.06
C LYS A 49 -4.10 -7.58 19.28
N GLY A 50 -2.78 -7.37 19.23
CA GLY A 50 -1.84 -8.31 18.67
C GLY A 50 -1.74 -9.59 19.51
N SER A 51 -1.41 -10.69 18.86
CA SER A 51 -1.20 -12.01 19.47
C SER A 51 0.28 -12.41 19.54
N GLY A 52 1.18 -11.54 19.06
CA GLY A 52 2.62 -11.75 19.08
C GLY A 52 3.15 -12.62 17.93
N LYS A 53 2.39 -12.79 16.85
CA LYS A 53 2.78 -13.60 15.68
C LYS A 53 4.07 -13.17 15.01
N LEU A 54 4.40 -11.87 15.11
CA LEU A 54 5.61 -11.30 14.52
C LEU A 54 6.61 -10.84 15.57
N LYS A 55 6.49 -11.31 16.81
CA LYS A 55 7.42 -10.93 17.88
C LYS A 55 8.87 -11.22 17.50
N GLY A 56 9.70 -10.17 17.53
CA GLY A 56 11.12 -10.25 17.17
C GLY A 56 11.39 -10.40 15.67
N LYS A 57 10.36 -10.31 14.81
CA LYS A 57 10.50 -10.28 13.36
C LYS A 57 10.71 -8.87 12.86
N THR A 58 11.27 -8.74 11.66
CA THR A 58 11.45 -7.47 10.96
C THR A 58 10.61 -7.45 9.70
N ALA A 59 9.85 -6.37 9.51
CA ALA A 59 9.11 -6.10 8.28
C ALA A 59 9.66 -4.85 7.57
N LEU A 60 9.99 -4.97 6.28
CA LEU A 60 10.24 -3.85 5.39
C LEU A 60 8.98 -3.61 4.56
N ILE A 61 8.43 -2.40 4.63
CA ILE A 61 7.17 -2.01 3.99
C ILE A 61 7.44 -0.80 3.09
N THR A 62 7.24 -0.94 1.79
CA THR A 62 7.36 0.16 0.85
C THR A 62 6.03 0.90 0.71
N GLY A 63 6.04 2.24 0.66
CA GLY A 63 4.83 3.05 0.78
C GLY A 63 4.13 2.80 2.13
N GLY A 64 4.93 2.73 3.20
CA GLY A 64 4.44 2.41 4.55
C GLY A 64 4.02 3.65 5.37
N ASP A 65 4.17 4.82 4.80
CA ASP A 65 3.87 6.13 5.39
C ASP A 65 2.37 6.40 5.52
N SER A 66 1.56 5.85 4.63
CA SER A 66 0.14 6.19 4.48
C SER A 66 -0.71 5.00 4.01
N GLY A 67 -2.02 5.18 3.98
CA GLY A 67 -2.99 4.26 3.40
C GLY A 67 -2.84 2.81 3.86
N ILE A 68 -2.84 1.90 2.88
CA ILE A 68 -2.72 0.45 3.14
C ILE A 68 -1.38 0.12 3.81
N GLY A 69 -0.28 0.75 3.39
CA GLY A 69 1.04 0.52 3.96
C GLY A 69 1.11 0.89 5.44
N ARG A 70 0.57 2.03 5.82
CA ARG A 70 0.42 2.46 7.22
C ARG A 70 -0.39 1.46 8.04
N ALA A 71 -1.54 1.03 7.52
CA ALA A 71 -2.40 0.07 8.21
C ALA A 71 -1.70 -1.28 8.44
N VAL A 72 -0.92 -1.74 7.46
CA VAL A 72 -0.07 -2.94 7.59
C VAL A 72 1.01 -2.72 8.64
N ALA A 73 1.68 -1.57 8.63
CA ALA A 73 2.73 -1.23 9.59
C ALA A 73 2.19 -1.25 11.04
N TYR A 74 1.02 -0.66 11.28
CA TYR A 74 0.36 -0.69 12.59
C TYR A 74 -0.03 -2.11 13.02
N ALA A 75 -0.61 -2.88 12.11
CA ALA A 75 -0.99 -4.27 12.40
C ALA A 75 0.24 -5.13 12.74
N PHE A 76 1.34 -4.96 12.02
CA PHE A 76 2.57 -5.71 12.27
C PHE A 76 3.28 -5.26 13.56
N ALA A 77 3.25 -3.96 13.86
CA ALA A 77 3.76 -3.43 15.12
C ALA A 77 3.00 -4.01 16.33
N LYS A 78 1.66 -4.09 16.26
CA LYS A 78 0.84 -4.76 17.28
C LYS A 78 1.20 -6.23 17.46
N GLU A 79 1.59 -6.91 16.39
CA GLU A 79 2.06 -8.30 16.45
C GLU A 79 3.51 -8.45 16.92
N GLY A 80 4.19 -7.35 17.26
CA GLY A 80 5.52 -7.30 17.86
C GLY A 80 6.68 -7.27 16.86
N ALA A 81 6.44 -6.87 15.61
CA ALA A 81 7.48 -6.70 14.60
C ALA A 81 8.27 -5.39 14.80
N ASN A 82 9.56 -5.40 14.44
CA ASN A 82 10.30 -4.19 14.08
C ASN A 82 9.90 -3.75 12.67
N ILE A 83 9.75 -2.46 12.43
CA ILE A 83 9.21 -1.92 11.19
C ILE A 83 10.24 -1.02 10.50
N ALA A 84 10.48 -1.25 9.22
CA ALA A 84 11.17 -0.33 8.33
C ALA A 84 10.15 0.18 7.29
N ILE A 85 10.00 1.49 7.19
CA ILE A 85 9.06 2.14 6.26
C ILE A 85 9.85 2.87 5.19
N SER A 86 9.63 2.52 3.91
CA SER A 86 10.09 3.31 2.79
C SER A 86 8.94 4.13 2.21
N TYR A 87 9.21 5.38 1.87
CA TYR A 87 8.31 6.38 1.27
C TYR A 87 9.09 7.27 0.32
N LEU A 88 8.43 8.05 -0.53
CA LEU A 88 9.14 8.93 -1.47
C LEU A 88 9.55 10.25 -0.80
N ASP A 89 8.57 11.10 -0.46
CA ASP A 89 8.79 12.43 0.13
C ASP A 89 7.66 12.88 1.08
N GLU A 90 6.81 11.94 1.52
CA GLU A 90 5.68 12.16 2.42
C GLU A 90 6.12 12.18 3.89
N GLU A 91 7.13 12.98 4.21
CA GLU A 91 7.82 13.03 5.51
C GLU A 91 6.87 13.19 6.69
N ARG A 92 5.86 14.09 6.58
CA ARG A 92 4.90 14.33 7.65
C ARG A 92 4.07 13.09 7.96
N ASP A 93 3.60 12.40 6.93
CA ASP A 93 2.82 11.17 7.07
C ASP A 93 3.68 10.02 7.61
N ALA A 94 4.93 9.92 7.13
CA ALA A 94 5.90 8.94 7.61
C ALA A 94 6.25 9.14 9.09
N CYS A 95 6.52 10.38 9.53
CA CYS A 95 6.78 10.72 10.93
C CYS A 95 5.57 10.42 11.83
N GLU A 96 4.34 10.68 11.37
CA GLU A 96 3.13 10.33 12.12
C GLU A 96 3.01 8.81 12.28
N THR A 97 3.25 8.07 11.20
CA THR A 97 3.22 6.61 11.21
C THR A 97 4.28 6.04 12.17
N GLN A 98 5.52 6.55 12.12
CA GLN A 98 6.58 6.14 13.03
C GLN A 98 6.19 6.38 14.49
N ARG A 99 5.72 7.58 14.81
CA ARG A 99 5.31 7.94 16.18
C ARG A 99 4.26 6.98 16.73
N HIS A 100 3.28 6.63 15.91
CA HIS A 100 2.23 5.68 16.30
C HIS A 100 2.79 4.27 16.52
N ILE A 101 3.66 3.78 15.64
CA ILE A 101 4.33 2.48 15.77
C ILE A 101 5.14 2.41 17.06
N GLU A 102 5.87 3.47 17.40
CA GLU A 102 6.66 3.56 18.62
C GLU A 102 5.77 3.59 19.88
N ALA A 103 4.62 4.26 19.81
CA ALA A 103 3.61 4.24 20.88
C ALA A 103 3.00 2.84 21.08
N LEU A 104 2.97 1.99 20.07
CA LEU A 104 2.60 0.58 20.16
C LEU A 104 3.72 -0.30 20.76
N GLY A 105 4.90 0.27 21.05
CA GLY A 105 6.05 -0.42 21.63
C GLY A 105 6.98 -1.11 20.64
N ALA A 106 6.80 -0.89 19.33
CA ALA A 106 7.65 -1.42 18.28
C ALA A 106 8.77 -0.42 17.89
N ARG A 107 9.89 -0.93 17.36
CA ARG A 107 10.93 -0.08 16.77
C ARG A 107 10.57 0.25 15.33
N CYS A 108 10.81 1.49 14.90
CA CYS A 108 10.56 1.92 13.54
C CYS A 108 11.74 2.74 12.97
N ILE A 109 12.05 2.52 11.68
CA ILE A 109 13.00 3.34 10.92
C ILE A 109 12.31 3.90 9.67
N LEU A 110 12.60 5.15 9.33
CA LEU A 110 12.10 5.84 8.15
C LEU A 110 13.18 5.89 7.07
N LEU A 111 12.82 5.51 5.85
CA LEU A 111 13.73 5.32 4.72
C LEU A 111 13.19 6.04 3.47
N PRO A 112 13.35 7.37 3.35
CA PRO A 112 12.92 8.10 2.15
C PRO A 112 13.69 7.59 0.92
N ALA A 113 12.98 7.20 -0.14
CA ALA A 113 13.60 6.58 -1.31
C ALA A 113 12.71 6.60 -2.56
N ASP A 114 13.22 7.12 -3.66
CA ASP A 114 12.65 6.87 -4.98
C ASP A 114 13.03 5.47 -5.44
N LEU A 115 12.08 4.55 -5.44
CA LEU A 115 12.31 3.14 -5.77
C LEU A 115 12.33 2.84 -7.29
N ARG A 116 12.15 3.85 -8.13
CA ARG A 116 12.46 3.75 -9.57
C ARG A 116 13.96 3.55 -9.79
N GLU A 117 14.77 3.95 -8.80
CA GLU A 117 16.21 3.80 -8.85
C GLU A 117 16.69 2.61 -8.01
N ARG A 118 17.29 1.62 -8.65
CA ARG A 118 17.81 0.41 -7.99
C ARG A 118 18.78 0.71 -6.83
N ARG A 119 19.60 1.77 -6.93
CA ARG A 119 20.52 2.14 -5.84
C ARG A 119 19.79 2.45 -4.54
N ASN A 120 18.58 3.02 -4.62
CA ASN A 120 17.77 3.34 -3.46
C ASN A 120 17.17 2.08 -2.84
N ALA A 121 16.71 1.11 -3.65
CA ALA A 121 16.29 -0.20 -3.16
C ALA A 121 17.42 -0.89 -2.38
N LYS A 122 18.65 -0.86 -2.91
CA LYS A 122 19.82 -1.40 -2.21
C LYS A 122 20.09 -0.69 -0.88
N ARG A 123 19.95 0.65 -0.86
CA ARG A 123 20.18 1.44 0.35
C ARG A 123 19.17 1.13 1.44
N ILE A 124 17.88 1.13 1.14
CA ILE A 124 16.84 0.87 2.16
C ILE A 124 16.94 -0.55 2.74
N VAL A 125 17.27 -1.53 1.92
CA VAL A 125 17.50 -2.90 2.37
C VAL A 125 18.71 -2.96 3.30
N LYS A 126 19.83 -2.35 2.89
CA LYS A 126 21.06 -2.32 3.68
C LYS A 126 20.82 -1.70 5.06
N GLU A 127 20.21 -0.50 5.12
CA GLU A 127 19.91 0.20 6.37
C GLU A 127 18.95 -0.62 7.27
N THR A 128 17.95 -1.29 6.67
CA THR A 128 17.06 -2.18 7.41
C THR A 128 17.83 -3.34 8.07
N VAL A 129 18.72 -3.98 7.31
CA VAL A 129 19.51 -5.12 7.80
C VAL A 129 20.56 -4.68 8.81
N GLU A 130 21.22 -3.55 8.61
CA GLU A 130 22.17 -3.00 9.58
C GLU A 130 21.53 -2.75 10.94
N LEU A 131 20.27 -2.31 10.97
CA LEU A 131 19.56 -2.00 12.22
C LEU A 131 18.89 -3.22 12.86
N PHE A 132 18.33 -4.13 12.05
CA PHE A 132 17.46 -5.21 12.53
C PHE A 132 17.99 -6.62 12.27
N GLY A 133 19.06 -6.77 11.47
CA GLY A 133 19.73 -8.03 11.18
C GLY A 133 19.19 -8.78 9.96
N GLU A 134 17.88 -8.96 9.84
CA GLU A 134 17.23 -9.70 8.75
C GLU A 134 15.89 -9.07 8.35
N ILE A 135 15.31 -9.54 7.25
CA ILE A 135 13.98 -9.14 6.79
C ILE A 135 13.10 -10.39 6.76
N ASN A 136 12.23 -10.54 7.75
CA ASN A 136 11.32 -11.71 7.81
C ASN A 136 10.10 -11.55 6.90
N VAL A 137 9.63 -10.31 6.74
CA VAL A 137 8.50 -9.99 5.89
C VAL A 137 8.84 -8.77 5.02
N LEU A 138 8.75 -8.95 3.72
CA LEU A 138 8.82 -7.86 2.75
C LEU A 138 7.41 -7.57 2.24
N VAL A 139 6.96 -6.32 2.36
CA VAL A 139 5.70 -5.84 1.80
C VAL A 139 5.99 -4.80 0.73
N ASN A 140 5.82 -5.16 -0.53
CA ASN A 140 5.87 -4.23 -1.65
C ASN A 140 4.49 -3.64 -1.85
N ASN A 141 4.32 -2.36 -1.48
CA ASN A 141 3.02 -1.70 -1.48
C ASN A 141 3.03 -0.34 -2.20
N HIS A 142 4.21 0.28 -2.42
CA HIS A 142 4.28 1.55 -3.14
C HIS A 142 3.68 1.47 -4.54
N GLY A 143 3.18 2.60 -5.05
CA GLY A 143 2.62 2.66 -6.39
C GLY A 143 1.99 3.99 -6.71
N VAL A 144 1.87 4.27 -8.00
CA VAL A 144 1.19 5.43 -8.57
C VAL A 144 0.12 4.96 -9.55
N GLN A 145 -0.87 5.80 -9.80
CA GLN A 145 -1.90 5.60 -10.83
C GLN A 145 -2.31 6.94 -11.43
N PHE A 146 -2.64 6.95 -12.70
CA PHE A 146 -3.05 8.16 -13.43
C PHE A 146 -4.33 7.87 -14.20
N VAL A 147 -5.37 8.67 -13.95
CA VAL A 147 -6.65 8.55 -14.67
C VAL A 147 -6.51 9.15 -16.06
N ARG A 148 -6.90 8.40 -17.10
CA ARG A 148 -6.98 8.85 -18.50
C ARG A 148 -8.25 8.33 -19.14
N GLU A 149 -8.90 9.17 -19.93
CA GLU A 149 -10.15 8.80 -20.61
C GLU A 149 -9.91 7.88 -21.82
N SER A 150 -8.69 7.84 -22.35
CA SER A 150 -8.33 7.02 -23.49
C SER A 150 -6.89 6.53 -23.39
N ILE A 151 -6.62 5.37 -23.99
CA ILE A 151 -5.24 4.88 -24.17
C ILE A 151 -4.37 5.86 -24.97
N LEU A 152 -4.99 6.69 -25.81
CA LEU A 152 -4.30 7.70 -26.62
C LEU A 152 -3.80 8.88 -25.78
N ASP A 153 -4.33 9.07 -24.58
CA ASP A 153 -3.93 10.13 -23.65
C ASP A 153 -2.76 9.71 -22.74
N ILE A 154 -2.39 8.44 -22.77
CA ILE A 154 -1.26 7.92 -21.99
C ILE A 154 0.03 8.30 -22.70
N THR A 155 0.75 9.26 -22.14
CA THR A 155 2.05 9.67 -22.69
C THR A 155 3.12 8.61 -22.42
N GLN A 156 4.21 8.64 -23.19
CA GLN A 156 5.36 7.77 -22.96
C GLN A 156 5.94 7.99 -21.55
N ASP A 157 6.05 9.23 -21.10
CA ASP A 157 6.60 9.56 -19.78
C ASP A 157 5.72 8.99 -18.67
N GLN A 158 4.39 9.13 -18.75
CA GLN A 158 3.47 8.51 -17.82
C GLN A 158 3.60 6.98 -17.79
N LEU A 159 3.61 6.35 -18.98
CA LEU A 159 3.75 4.91 -19.07
C LEU A 159 5.05 4.43 -18.43
N THR A 160 6.15 5.14 -18.70
CA THR A 160 7.47 4.86 -18.11
C THR A 160 7.41 4.99 -16.58
N ASP A 161 6.91 6.11 -16.06
CA ASP A 161 6.81 6.38 -14.62
C ASP A 161 5.96 5.32 -13.90
N THR A 162 4.81 4.95 -14.50
CA THR A 162 3.92 3.93 -13.95
C THR A 162 4.61 2.56 -13.86
N PHE A 163 5.34 2.15 -14.90
CA PHE A 163 6.05 0.86 -14.89
C PHE A 163 7.30 0.87 -14.02
N GLU A 164 8.07 1.94 -14.05
CA GLU A 164 9.26 2.07 -13.19
C GLU A 164 8.89 2.04 -11.71
N THR A 165 7.84 2.76 -11.34
CA THR A 165 7.37 2.77 -9.95
C THR A 165 6.73 1.44 -9.57
N ASN A 166 5.70 1.00 -10.30
CA ASN A 166 4.84 -0.09 -9.86
C ASN A 166 5.41 -1.49 -10.12
N VAL A 167 6.34 -1.63 -11.10
CA VAL A 167 6.89 -2.93 -11.51
C VAL A 167 8.38 -3.00 -11.21
N TYR A 168 9.19 -2.12 -11.79
CA TYR A 168 10.65 -2.21 -11.64
C TYR A 168 11.07 -2.00 -10.19
N GLY A 169 10.43 -1.06 -9.47
CA GLY A 169 10.66 -0.86 -8.05
C GLY A 169 10.46 -2.12 -7.23
N PHE A 170 9.39 -2.90 -7.50
CA PHE A 170 9.15 -4.18 -6.85
C PHE A 170 10.28 -5.19 -7.12
N PHE A 171 10.71 -5.31 -8.39
CA PHE A 171 11.83 -6.17 -8.74
C PHE A 171 13.11 -5.77 -8.00
N TYR A 172 13.44 -4.48 -7.97
CA TYR A 172 14.65 -3.99 -7.32
C TYR A 172 14.66 -4.29 -5.83
N VAL A 173 13.56 -3.98 -5.14
CA VAL A 173 13.46 -4.25 -3.69
C VAL A 173 13.51 -5.75 -3.40
N ILE A 174 12.82 -6.59 -4.18
CA ILE A 174 12.86 -8.05 -4.01
C ILE A 174 14.28 -8.58 -4.22
N GLN A 175 14.96 -8.16 -5.29
CA GLN A 175 16.32 -8.63 -5.60
C GLN A 175 17.31 -8.27 -4.50
N GLU A 176 17.25 -7.06 -3.98
CA GLU A 176 18.16 -6.61 -2.93
C GLU A 176 17.80 -7.22 -1.56
N ALA A 177 16.52 -7.42 -1.24
CA ALA A 177 16.08 -7.98 0.04
C ALA A 177 16.26 -9.52 0.13
N LEU A 178 16.12 -10.21 -0.99
CA LEU A 178 16.07 -11.69 -1.02
C LEU A 178 17.26 -12.40 -0.33
N PRO A 179 18.51 -11.93 -0.40
CA PRO A 179 19.62 -12.52 0.35
C PRO A 179 19.44 -12.49 1.88
N PHE A 180 18.65 -11.55 2.39
CA PHE A 180 18.44 -11.30 3.81
C PHE A 180 17.09 -11.81 4.33
N ILE A 181 16.30 -12.45 3.46
CA ILE A 181 15.05 -13.10 3.86
C ILE A 181 15.39 -14.53 4.27
N PRO A 182 15.21 -14.90 5.56
CA PRO A 182 15.51 -16.24 6.05
C PRO A 182 14.49 -17.28 5.56
N GLU A 183 14.81 -18.56 5.79
CA GLU A 183 13.84 -19.65 5.63
C GLU A 183 12.59 -19.38 6.48
N GLY A 184 11.43 -19.60 5.91
CA GLY A 184 10.13 -19.30 6.55
C GLY A 184 9.68 -17.85 6.39
N GLY A 185 10.48 -16.99 5.77
CA GLY A 185 10.11 -15.60 5.46
C GLY A 185 8.95 -15.47 4.49
N ALA A 186 8.48 -14.26 4.28
CA ALA A 186 7.34 -13.98 3.40
C ALA A 186 7.55 -12.69 2.58
N ILE A 187 7.09 -12.74 1.33
CA ILE A 187 6.97 -11.58 0.45
C ILE A 187 5.48 -11.38 0.16
N ILE A 188 4.99 -10.16 0.34
CA ILE A 188 3.61 -9.78 0.08
C ILE A 188 3.61 -8.62 -0.90
N ASN A 189 2.92 -8.78 -2.02
CA ASN A 189 2.83 -7.76 -3.06
C ASN A 189 1.42 -7.17 -3.11
N THR A 190 1.30 -5.86 -3.13
CA THR A 190 0.02 -5.17 -3.35
C THR A 190 -0.24 -5.05 -4.84
N THR A 191 -1.19 -5.86 -5.34
CA THR A 191 -1.76 -5.76 -6.68
C THR A 191 -3.04 -4.92 -6.63
N SER A 192 -4.04 -5.21 -7.44
CA SER A 192 -5.34 -4.54 -7.47
C SER A 192 -6.40 -5.46 -8.04
N ILE A 193 -7.67 -5.20 -7.72
CA ILE A 193 -8.80 -5.83 -8.42
C ILE A 193 -8.75 -5.53 -9.92
N THR A 194 -8.24 -4.36 -10.32
CA THR A 194 -8.10 -3.97 -11.72
C THR A 194 -7.17 -4.88 -12.52
N ALA A 195 -6.29 -5.64 -11.86
CA ALA A 195 -5.47 -6.68 -12.51
C ALA A 195 -6.31 -7.86 -13.06
N TYR A 196 -7.53 -8.01 -12.60
CA TYR A 196 -8.43 -9.12 -12.95
C TYR A 196 -9.60 -8.68 -13.80
N GLN A 197 -10.23 -7.56 -13.46
CA GLN A 197 -11.40 -7.04 -14.18
C GLN A 197 -11.06 -5.92 -15.18
N GLY A 198 -9.87 -5.31 -15.07
CA GLY A 198 -9.53 -4.08 -15.78
C GLY A 198 -10.15 -2.84 -15.15
N ASP A 199 -9.79 -1.68 -15.69
CA ASP A 199 -10.43 -0.38 -15.47
C ASP A 199 -10.13 0.46 -16.71
N ASP A 200 -11.16 0.99 -17.35
CA ASP A 200 -11.07 1.69 -18.64
C ASP A 200 -10.33 3.03 -18.55
N ARG A 201 -10.22 3.61 -17.37
CA ARG A 201 -9.50 4.86 -17.09
C ARG A 201 -8.14 4.67 -16.41
N LEU A 202 -7.80 3.44 -16.01
CA LEU A 202 -6.53 3.09 -15.35
C LEU A 202 -5.76 2.00 -16.12
N ILE A 203 -5.62 2.17 -17.44
CA ILE A 203 -5.14 1.11 -18.36
C ILE A 203 -3.69 0.70 -18.04
N ASP A 204 -2.78 1.68 -17.95
CA ASP A 204 -1.36 1.44 -17.62
C ASP A 204 -1.19 0.91 -16.19
N TYR A 205 -1.91 1.47 -15.23
CA TYR A 205 -1.94 0.97 -13.86
C TYR A 205 -2.41 -0.49 -13.78
N SER A 206 -3.53 -0.82 -14.43
CA SER A 206 -4.08 -2.19 -14.47
C SER A 206 -3.08 -3.17 -15.07
N ALA A 207 -2.37 -2.77 -16.14
CA ALA A 207 -1.31 -3.57 -16.75
C ALA A 207 -0.16 -3.83 -15.76
N THR A 208 0.29 -2.82 -15.00
CA THR A 208 1.32 -3.01 -13.97
C THR A 208 0.86 -3.95 -12.87
N LYS A 209 -0.41 -3.85 -12.42
CA LYS A 209 -0.94 -4.73 -11.37
C LYS A 209 -1.14 -6.16 -11.86
N GLY A 210 -1.42 -6.36 -13.14
CA GLY A 210 -1.38 -7.67 -13.80
C GLY A 210 0.04 -8.27 -13.84
N ALA A 211 1.05 -7.46 -14.13
CA ALA A 211 2.45 -7.87 -14.07
C ALA A 211 2.85 -8.35 -12.66
N ILE A 212 2.38 -7.66 -11.60
CA ILE A 212 2.63 -8.07 -10.20
C ILE A 212 1.95 -9.41 -9.86
N VAL A 213 0.77 -9.70 -10.39
CA VAL A 213 0.13 -11.03 -10.24
C VAL A 213 1.01 -12.13 -10.81
N SER A 214 1.52 -11.93 -12.03
CA SER A 214 2.41 -12.89 -12.70
C SER A 214 3.74 -13.04 -11.95
N LEU A 215 4.36 -11.93 -11.54
CA LEU A 215 5.57 -11.92 -10.71
C LEU A 215 5.38 -12.74 -9.43
N THR A 216 4.28 -12.51 -8.71
CA THR A 216 3.97 -13.21 -7.46
C THR A 216 3.92 -14.71 -7.66
N ARG A 217 3.21 -15.19 -8.69
CA ARG A 217 3.06 -16.61 -9.01
C ARG A 217 4.39 -17.26 -9.39
N SER A 218 5.18 -16.58 -10.21
CA SER A 218 6.48 -17.07 -10.67
C SER A 218 7.48 -17.14 -9.51
N LEU A 219 7.52 -16.09 -8.70
CA LEU A 219 8.44 -15.99 -7.57
C LEU A 219 8.08 -17.00 -6.47
N ALA A 220 6.78 -17.23 -6.21
CA ALA A 220 6.32 -18.24 -5.27
C ALA A 220 6.87 -19.63 -5.63
N LYS A 221 6.83 -20.01 -6.91
CA LYS A 221 7.41 -21.28 -7.40
C LYS A 221 8.93 -21.30 -7.28
N SER A 222 9.59 -20.20 -7.61
CA SER A 222 11.06 -20.09 -7.58
C SER A 222 11.64 -20.23 -6.17
N LEU A 223 10.90 -19.79 -5.15
CA LEU A 223 11.40 -19.72 -3.77
C LEU A 223 10.93 -20.87 -2.86
N VAL A 224 10.22 -21.85 -3.40
CA VAL A 224 9.74 -23.03 -2.63
C VAL A 224 10.87 -23.76 -1.91
N SER A 225 12.01 -23.99 -2.59
CA SER A 225 13.16 -24.68 -1.99
C SER A 225 13.78 -23.92 -0.81
N ARG A 226 13.61 -22.59 -0.77
CA ARG A 226 14.01 -21.74 0.35
C ARG A 226 12.92 -21.61 1.41
N LYS A 227 11.77 -22.25 1.24
CA LYS A 227 10.60 -22.15 2.12
C LYS A 227 10.11 -20.71 2.34
N ILE A 228 10.36 -19.83 1.38
CA ILE A 228 9.86 -18.45 1.39
C ILE A 228 8.53 -18.42 0.68
N ARG A 229 7.51 -17.89 1.34
CA ARG A 229 6.16 -17.73 0.78
C ARG A 229 6.06 -16.40 0.03
N VAL A 230 5.42 -16.41 -1.12
CA VAL A 230 5.12 -15.18 -1.88
C VAL A 230 3.63 -15.15 -2.19
N ASN A 231 2.97 -14.10 -1.73
CA ASN A 231 1.54 -13.89 -1.93
C ASN A 231 1.27 -12.46 -2.40
N ALA A 232 0.06 -12.22 -2.88
CA ALA A 232 -0.41 -10.89 -3.21
C ALA A 232 -1.78 -10.62 -2.59
N VAL A 233 -2.04 -9.34 -2.33
CA VAL A 233 -3.37 -8.84 -1.98
C VAL A 233 -3.85 -7.98 -3.13
N ALA A 234 -5.11 -8.18 -3.55
CA ALA A 234 -5.76 -7.40 -4.61
C ALA A 234 -6.88 -6.56 -3.99
N PRO A 235 -6.58 -5.34 -3.49
CA PRO A 235 -7.60 -4.48 -2.91
C PRO A 235 -8.63 -4.05 -3.95
N GLY A 236 -9.88 -3.90 -3.51
CA GLY A 236 -10.91 -3.13 -4.19
C GLY A 236 -10.79 -1.64 -3.86
N PRO A 237 -11.88 -0.87 -3.87
CA PRO A 237 -11.88 0.52 -3.46
C PRO A 237 -11.50 0.64 -1.98
N VAL A 238 -10.38 1.31 -1.69
CA VAL A 238 -9.90 1.62 -0.35
C VAL A 238 -9.62 3.11 -0.26
N TRP A 239 -10.14 3.77 0.76
CA TRP A 239 -9.93 5.20 0.97
C TRP A 239 -8.50 5.46 1.44
N THR A 240 -7.66 5.96 0.54
CA THR A 240 -6.22 6.22 0.74
C THR A 240 -5.80 7.46 -0.04
N PRO A 241 -4.63 8.06 0.23
CA PRO A 241 -4.13 9.23 -0.52
C PRO A 241 -4.03 9.02 -2.04
N LEU A 242 -3.91 7.78 -2.48
CA LEU A 242 -3.87 7.44 -3.91
C LEU A 242 -5.13 7.93 -4.64
N GLN A 243 -6.28 7.93 -3.97
CA GLN A 243 -7.56 8.29 -4.59
C GLN A 243 -7.63 9.80 -4.91
N PRO A 244 -7.53 10.72 -3.95
CA PRO A 244 -7.55 12.15 -4.26
C PRO A 244 -6.34 12.62 -5.07
N ALA A 245 -5.24 11.87 -5.09
CA ALA A 245 -4.08 12.16 -5.93
C ALA A 245 -4.26 11.73 -7.40
N SER A 246 -5.29 10.93 -7.70
CA SER A 246 -5.50 10.36 -9.04
C SER A 246 -6.79 10.81 -9.69
N PHE A 247 -7.89 10.75 -8.95
CA PHE A 247 -9.22 11.03 -9.47
C PHE A 247 -9.57 12.51 -9.38
N PRO A 248 -10.40 13.02 -10.32
CA PRO A 248 -11.02 14.33 -10.16
C PRO A 248 -11.93 14.37 -8.92
N ALA A 249 -12.09 15.55 -8.35
CA ALA A 249 -12.73 15.72 -7.05
C ALA A 249 -14.16 15.17 -6.97
N ASP A 250 -14.95 15.36 -8.02
CA ASP A 250 -16.34 14.90 -8.13
C ASP A 250 -16.47 13.37 -8.22
N ALA A 251 -15.49 12.69 -8.80
CA ALA A 251 -15.48 11.23 -8.87
C ALA A 251 -15.39 10.57 -7.48
N LEU A 252 -14.86 11.27 -6.48
CA LEU A 252 -14.75 10.73 -5.13
C LEU A 252 -16.09 10.73 -4.37
N GLU A 253 -17.07 11.49 -4.79
CA GLU A 253 -18.41 11.49 -4.18
C GLU A 253 -19.12 10.13 -4.30
N THR A 254 -18.76 9.32 -5.29
CA THR A 254 -19.32 7.98 -5.48
C THR A 254 -18.32 6.85 -5.23
N PHE A 255 -17.10 7.19 -4.82
CA PHE A 255 -16.03 6.20 -4.62
C PHE A 255 -16.41 5.12 -3.59
N GLY A 256 -16.35 3.86 -4.00
CA GLY A 256 -16.72 2.71 -3.16
C GLY A 256 -18.22 2.50 -2.97
N SER A 257 -19.08 3.34 -3.54
CA SER A 257 -20.54 3.16 -3.51
C SER A 257 -21.00 2.03 -4.45
N PHE A 258 -22.32 1.74 -4.47
CA PHE A 258 -22.88 0.78 -5.43
C PHE A 258 -22.65 1.15 -6.90
N THR A 259 -22.50 2.42 -7.20
CA THR A 259 -22.20 2.91 -8.56
C THR A 259 -20.77 2.54 -8.98
N SER A 260 -19.88 2.25 -8.05
CA SER A 260 -18.53 1.75 -8.30
C SER A 260 -18.44 0.21 -8.20
N GLU A 261 -19.54 -0.49 -8.34
CA GLU A 261 -19.64 -1.97 -8.35
C GLU A 261 -19.14 -2.67 -7.06
N THR A 262 -19.09 -1.95 -5.95
CA THR A 262 -18.71 -2.54 -4.67
C THR A 262 -19.90 -3.25 -4.05
N PRO A 263 -19.88 -4.59 -3.85
CA PRO A 263 -21.05 -5.33 -3.34
C PRO A 263 -21.54 -4.85 -1.98
N MET A 264 -20.66 -4.31 -1.15
CA MET A 264 -21.01 -3.76 0.17
C MET A 264 -21.50 -2.30 0.09
N GLY A 265 -21.45 -1.66 -1.08
CA GLY A 265 -21.90 -0.28 -1.30
C GLY A 265 -21.07 0.77 -0.57
N ARG A 266 -19.82 0.46 -0.24
CA ARG A 266 -18.86 1.37 0.43
C ARG A 266 -17.42 0.97 0.15
N ALA A 267 -16.51 1.92 0.27
CA ALA A 267 -15.07 1.68 0.28
C ALA A 267 -14.60 1.02 1.59
#